data_b4dc2f9ece0a7b673ce01e55ff65b094
#
_entry.id   b4dc2f9ece0a7b673ce01e55ff65b094
#
_cell.length_a   1.000
_cell.length_b   1.000
_cell.length_c   1.000
_cell.angle_alpha   90.00
_cell.angle_beta   90.00
_cell.angle_gamma   90.00
#
_symmetry.space_group_name_H-M   'P 1'
#
loop_
_entity.id
_entity.type
_entity.pdbx_description
1 polymer ?
#
loop_
_entity_poly.entity_id
_entity_poly.type
_entity_poly.pdbx_seq_one_letter_code
_entity_poly.pdbx_strand_id
1 'polypeptide(L)'
;MRDLLADYRKKRDFGATPEPDPAAPIARDDNVFVVHRHEARNLHYDLRLEHEGVLKSWAVPRGFSYAPAEKRLAVRTEDHPIEYEHFHGRIPKGQYGAGTMTIWDRGTYELVKIPTWEEALKKGELKIMLYGKRLRGEWHLVRTKQAKNSWLLFKSKDRFSGPDRDSLLGVDLDDAKLHDIALPMQPMVHSAERATFRDPRWLFEMEFAGRRTLAQKAFGEVTLTALEKVPPRIAAGLAKLRSDVALLDGMLVATDQDGKA
;
A
#
# COMPACT_ATOMS: atom_id res chain seq x y z
N MET A 1 -24.12 -1.91 18.30
CA MET A 1 -22.89 -1.80 17.48
C MET A 1 -21.84 -1.11 18.32
N ARG A 2 -20.60 -1.60 18.38
CA ARG A 2 -19.52 -0.97 19.17
C ARG A 2 -19.08 0.33 18.47
N ASP A 3 -19.03 1.43 19.23
CA ASP A 3 -18.51 2.69 18.72
C ASP A 3 -16.97 2.64 18.66
N LEU A 4 -16.43 2.43 17.45
CA LEU A 4 -14.99 2.28 17.21
C LEU A 4 -14.22 3.59 17.42
N LEU A 5 -14.88 4.76 17.34
CA LEU A 5 -14.27 6.08 17.44
C LEU A 5 -14.49 6.77 18.78
N ALA A 6 -15.05 6.07 19.78
CA ALA A 6 -15.31 6.64 21.10
C ALA A 6 -14.05 7.20 21.78
N ASP A 7 -12.94 6.45 21.72
CA ASP A 7 -11.66 6.89 22.31
C ASP A 7 -11.04 8.07 21.54
N TYR A 8 -11.25 8.12 20.23
CA TYR A 8 -10.81 9.24 19.39
C TYR A 8 -11.54 10.53 19.80
N ARG A 9 -12.89 10.50 19.87
CA ARG A 9 -13.71 11.65 20.27
C ARG A 9 -13.39 12.12 21.68
N LYS A 10 -13.19 11.21 22.61
CA LYS A 10 -12.91 11.54 24.01
C LYS A 10 -11.61 12.35 24.22
N LYS A 11 -10.64 12.18 23.30
CA LYS A 11 -9.31 12.79 23.43
C LYS A 11 -9.19 14.14 22.72
N ARG A 12 -10.23 14.60 22.02
CA ARG A 12 -10.13 15.78 21.14
C ARG A 12 -11.20 16.80 21.41
N ASP A 13 -10.81 18.04 21.27
CA ASP A 13 -11.70 19.19 21.21
C ASP A 13 -11.73 19.72 19.77
N PHE A 14 -12.76 19.32 19.01
CA PHE A 14 -12.88 19.65 17.60
C PHE A 14 -13.11 21.16 17.33
N GLY A 15 -13.43 21.93 18.35
CA GLY A 15 -13.42 23.40 18.26
C GLY A 15 -12.02 24.00 18.31
N ALA A 16 -11.03 23.25 18.80
CA ALA A 16 -9.66 23.71 19.03
C ALA A 16 -8.59 22.97 18.19
N THR A 17 -8.96 21.92 17.46
CA THR A 17 -8.06 21.17 16.57
C THR A 17 -8.59 21.13 15.15
N PRO A 18 -7.74 21.19 14.11
CA PRO A 18 -8.14 20.99 12.71
C PRO A 18 -8.32 19.50 12.34
N GLU A 19 -8.16 18.59 13.29
CA GLU A 19 -8.35 17.17 13.05
C GLU A 19 -9.81 16.88 12.65
N PRO A 20 -10.06 15.90 11.78
CA PRO A 20 -11.42 15.58 11.33
C PRO A 20 -12.34 15.23 12.53
N ASP A 21 -13.48 15.89 12.59
CA ASP A 21 -14.59 15.46 13.44
C ASP A 21 -15.19 14.20 12.80
N PRO A 22 -15.21 13.06 13.50
CA PRO A 22 -15.57 11.79 12.88
C PRO A 22 -17.04 11.75 12.49
N ALA A 23 -17.30 11.64 11.21
CA ALA A 23 -18.59 11.17 10.70
C ALA A 23 -18.85 9.72 11.15
N ALA A 24 -20.08 9.21 10.95
CA ALA A 24 -20.35 7.81 11.16
C ALA A 24 -19.42 6.95 10.31
N PRO A 25 -18.88 5.83 10.82
CA PRO A 25 -18.03 4.95 10.03
C PRO A 25 -18.71 4.56 8.72
N ILE A 26 -18.07 4.84 7.60
CA ILE A 26 -18.55 4.45 6.28
C ILE A 26 -17.81 3.17 5.93
N ALA A 27 -18.52 2.06 5.80
CA ALA A 27 -17.93 0.82 5.34
C ALA A 27 -17.30 1.03 3.96
N ARG A 28 -15.99 0.92 3.87
CA ARG A 28 -15.20 0.93 2.65
C ARG A 28 -14.47 -0.40 2.56
N ASP A 29 -14.18 -0.83 1.36
CA ASP A 29 -13.46 -2.07 1.05
C ASP A 29 -12.21 -1.77 0.21
N ASP A 30 -11.64 -0.61 0.44
CA ASP A 30 -10.53 -0.10 -0.37
C ASP A 30 -9.17 -0.55 0.16
N ASN A 31 -9.13 -1.12 1.38
CA ASN A 31 -7.91 -1.59 2.03
C ASN A 31 -6.76 -0.56 1.94
N VAL A 32 -7.06 0.69 2.26
CA VAL A 32 -6.10 1.78 2.18
C VAL A 32 -5.21 1.80 3.42
N PHE A 33 -3.94 2.14 3.22
CA PHE A 33 -3.08 2.54 4.31
C PHE A 33 -2.54 3.96 4.12
N VAL A 34 -2.26 4.60 5.22
CA VAL A 34 -1.51 5.86 5.26
C VAL A 34 -0.48 5.84 6.38
N VAL A 35 0.66 6.45 6.14
CA VAL A 35 1.67 6.73 7.15
C VAL A 35 1.83 8.23 7.27
N HIS A 36 1.63 8.74 8.48
CA HIS A 36 1.95 10.14 8.79
C HIS A 36 3.32 10.23 9.44
N ARG A 37 4.14 11.17 8.98
CA ARG A 37 5.30 11.67 9.72
C ARG A 37 4.80 12.73 10.68
N HIS A 38 4.97 12.47 11.98
CA HIS A 38 4.45 13.31 13.03
C HIS A 38 5.59 13.97 13.83
N GLU A 39 5.77 15.26 13.63
CA GLU A 39 6.70 16.10 14.37
C GLU A 39 6.02 16.61 15.65
N ALA A 40 5.79 15.69 16.60
CA ALA A 40 5.31 15.99 17.94
C ALA A 40 6.48 16.31 18.89
N ARG A 41 6.33 16.07 20.21
CA ARG A 41 7.44 16.17 21.18
C ARG A 41 8.67 15.36 20.74
N ASN A 42 8.44 14.18 20.18
CA ASN A 42 9.47 13.38 19.53
C ASN A 42 8.94 13.01 18.15
N LEU A 43 9.81 13.04 17.14
CA LEU A 43 9.46 12.57 15.80
C LEU A 43 9.10 11.09 15.86
N HIS A 44 7.98 10.74 15.26
CA HIS A 44 7.53 9.36 15.05
C HIS A 44 6.69 9.25 13.78
N TYR A 45 6.33 8.03 13.44
CA TYR A 45 5.49 7.73 12.29
C TYR A 45 4.25 7.00 12.74
N ASP A 46 3.10 7.38 12.22
CA ASP A 46 1.83 6.71 12.50
C ASP A 46 1.40 5.86 11.31
N LEU A 47 1.50 4.55 11.43
CA LEU A 47 0.95 3.61 10.46
C LEU A 47 -0.54 3.42 10.74
N ARG A 48 -1.36 3.62 9.73
CA ARG A 48 -2.82 3.48 9.79
C ARG A 48 -3.31 2.60 8.65
N LEU A 49 -4.13 1.61 9.00
CA LEU A 49 -4.70 0.63 8.07
C LEU A 49 -6.23 0.73 8.16
N GLU A 50 -6.88 0.98 7.02
CA GLU A 50 -8.35 1.00 6.96
C GLU A 50 -8.92 -0.39 7.24
N HIS A 51 -9.90 -0.46 8.13
CA HIS A 51 -10.72 -1.64 8.38
C HIS A 51 -11.99 -1.25 9.10
N GLU A 52 -13.15 -1.76 8.66
CA GLU A 52 -14.47 -1.45 9.21
C GLU A 52 -14.81 0.05 9.21
N GLY A 53 -14.35 0.78 8.18
CA GLY A 53 -14.63 2.22 8.04
C GLY A 53 -13.88 3.11 9.01
N VAL A 54 -12.82 2.59 9.66
CA VAL A 54 -11.90 3.34 10.52
C VAL A 54 -10.46 2.99 10.19
N LEU A 55 -9.53 3.81 10.65
CA LEU A 55 -8.09 3.58 10.51
C LEU A 55 -7.52 2.95 11.79
N LYS A 56 -7.22 1.67 11.76
CA LYS A 56 -6.49 0.96 12.82
C LYS A 56 -5.07 1.49 12.87
N SER A 57 -4.60 1.98 14.02
CA SER A 57 -3.43 2.85 14.07
C SER A 57 -2.33 2.38 15.02
N TRP A 58 -1.06 2.57 14.61
CA TRP A 58 0.13 2.31 15.42
C TRP A 58 1.14 3.43 15.29
N ALA A 59 1.60 3.97 16.41
CA ALA A 59 2.75 4.89 16.44
C ALA A 59 4.06 4.10 16.41
N VAL A 60 4.97 4.47 15.51
CA VAL A 60 6.26 3.81 15.28
C VAL A 60 7.39 4.81 15.56
N PRO A 61 7.93 4.86 16.80
CA PRO A 61 8.85 5.92 17.22
C PRO A 61 10.16 6.00 16.43
N ARG A 62 10.64 4.87 15.91
CA ARG A 62 11.89 4.81 15.14
C ARG A 62 11.68 4.64 13.64
N GLY A 63 10.42 4.80 13.17
CA GLY A 63 10.07 4.60 11.77
C GLY A 63 10.26 3.16 11.30
N PHE A 64 10.49 3.00 10.02
CA PHE A 64 10.54 1.73 9.33
C PHE A 64 11.98 1.32 9.02
N SER A 65 12.21 0.04 8.73
CA SER A 65 13.45 -0.47 8.15
C SER A 65 13.17 -1.65 7.23
N TYR A 66 13.85 -1.68 6.09
CA TYR A 66 13.79 -2.78 5.15
C TYR A 66 14.68 -3.98 5.53
N ALA A 67 15.49 -3.84 6.58
CA ALA A 67 16.29 -4.93 7.11
C ALA A 67 15.42 -5.87 7.98
N PRO A 68 15.21 -7.15 7.62
CA PRO A 68 14.31 -8.06 8.35
C PRO A 68 14.75 -8.34 9.80
N ALA A 69 16.03 -8.16 10.10
CA ALA A 69 16.55 -8.32 11.45
C ALA A 69 16.15 -7.18 12.39
N GLU A 70 15.82 -6.01 11.84
CA GLU A 70 15.44 -4.84 12.60
C GLU A 70 13.95 -4.87 12.95
N LYS A 71 13.66 -5.05 14.23
CA LYS A 71 12.30 -5.01 14.76
C LYS A 71 12.06 -3.66 15.42
N ARG A 72 11.09 -2.91 14.90
CA ARG A 72 10.72 -1.58 15.40
C ARG A 72 9.56 -1.71 16.37
N LEU A 73 9.62 -0.98 17.48
CA LEU A 73 8.45 -0.83 18.35
C LEU A 73 7.33 -0.14 17.59
N ALA A 74 6.12 -0.69 17.69
CA ALA A 74 4.89 -0.08 17.22
C ALA A 74 3.87 -0.11 18.36
N VAL A 75 3.38 1.06 18.75
CA VAL A 75 2.42 1.20 19.86
C VAL A 75 1.03 1.38 19.30
N ARG A 76 0.12 0.42 19.58
CA ARG A 76 -1.28 0.54 19.19
C ARG A 76 -1.93 1.75 19.85
N THR A 77 -2.50 2.63 19.02
CA THR A 77 -3.26 3.80 19.46
C THR A 77 -4.76 3.58 19.25
N GLU A 78 -5.57 4.60 19.53
CA GLU A 78 -7.00 4.56 19.20
C GLU A 78 -7.23 4.48 17.68
N ASP A 79 -8.38 3.95 17.30
CA ASP A 79 -8.83 3.95 15.92
C ASP A 79 -9.15 5.40 15.50
N HIS A 80 -8.80 5.78 14.29
CA HIS A 80 -9.04 7.12 13.74
C HIS A 80 -10.12 7.09 12.66
N PRO A 81 -10.81 8.21 12.42
CA PRO A 81 -11.79 8.29 11.34
C PRO A 81 -11.11 8.17 9.98
N ILE A 82 -11.86 7.71 8.99
CA ILE A 82 -11.32 7.46 7.64
C ILE A 82 -10.82 8.75 6.98
N GLU A 83 -11.41 9.87 7.29
CA GLU A 83 -11.02 11.19 6.78
C GLU A 83 -9.58 11.57 7.17
N TYR A 84 -9.06 10.92 8.21
CA TYR A 84 -7.66 11.10 8.63
C TYR A 84 -6.65 10.62 7.58
N GLU A 85 -7.07 9.80 6.61
CA GLU A 85 -6.28 9.38 5.46
C GLU A 85 -5.67 10.56 4.67
N HIS A 86 -6.41 11.67 4.62
CA HIS A 86 -6.01 12.90 3.91
C HIS A 86 -5.52 14.00 4.84
N PHE A 87 -5.53 13.76 6.14
CA PHE A 87 -5.16 14.79 7.11
C PHE A 87 -3.68 15.12 7.03
N HIS A 88 -3.39 16.39 6.86
CA HIS A 88 -2.08 16.99 7.02
C HIS A 88 -2.26 18.38 7.64
N GLY A 89 -1.33 18.78 8.50
CA GLY A 89 -1.45 20.09 9.15
C GLY A 89 -0.83 20.11 10.54
N ARG A 90 -1.11 21.18 11.24
CA ARG A 90 -0.59 21.41 12.59
C ARG A 90 -1.69 21.25 13.63
N ILE A 91 -1.49 20.30 14.55
CA ILE A 91 -2.31 20.17 15.75
C ILE A 91 -1.79 21.15 16.79
N PRO A 92 -2.64 22.06 17.31
CA PRO A 92 -2.21 23.13 18.22
C PRO A 92 -1.58 22.62 19.51
N LYS A 93 -0.66 23.39 20.05
CA LYS A 93 -0.06 23.13 21.37
C LYS A 93 -1.15 23.08 22.45
N GLY A 94 -1.08 22.08 23.31
CA GLY A 94 -2.09 21.85 24.36
C GLY A 94 -3.17 20.84 23.95
N GLN A 95 -3.33 20.56 22.68
CA GLN A 95 -4.21 19.49 22.22
C GLN A 95 -3.51 18.12 22.23
N TYR A 96 -4.28 17.05 22.35
CA TYR A 96 -3.75 15.68 22.27
C TYR A 96 -3.12 15.45 20.88
N GLY A 97 -1.89 14.95 20.85
CA GLY A 97 -1.17 14.77 19.59
C GLY A 97 -0.59 16.08 19.00
N ALA A 98 -0.43 17.14 19.80
CA ALA A 98 0.14 18.41 19.33
C ALA A 98 1.44 18.23 18.54
N GLY A 99 1.52 18.85 17.35
CA GLY A 99 2.65 18.74 16.43
C GLY A 99 2.25 18.99 14.99
N THR A 100 3.19 18.80 14.08
CA THR A 100 2.94 18.89 12.63
C THR A 100 2.86 17.48 12.04
N MET A 101 1.81 17.22 11.31
CA MET A 101 1.58 15.97 10.59
C MET A 101 1.68 16.17 9.08
N THR A 102 2.44 15.32 8.42
CA THR A 102 2.52 15.27 6.97
C THR A 102 2.30 13.82 6.49
N ILE A 103 1.61 13.66 5.38
CA ILE A 103 1.47 12.34 4.75
C ILE A 103 2.85 11.95 4.23
N TRP A 104 3.45 10.91 4.81
CA TRP A 104 4.77 10.42 4.46
C TRP A 104 4.71 9.30 3.42
N ASP A 105 3.70 8.42 3.53
CA ASP A 105 3.38 7.41 2.53
C ASP A 105 1.90 7.07 2.54
N ARG A 106 1.38 6.59 1.43
CA ARG A 106 0.03 6.04 1.31
C ARG A 106 -0.04 5.06 0.16
N GLY A 107 -1.03 4.19 0.21
CA GLY A 107 -1.27 3.18 -0.80
C GLY A 107 -2.35 2.21 -0.35
N THR A 108 -2.34 1.02 -0.93
CA THR A 108 -3.24 -0.06 -0.55
C THR A 108 -2.47 -1.17 0.18
N TYR A 109 -3.21 -2.03 0.89
CA TYR A 109 -2.63 -3.18 1.56
C TYR A 109 -3.51 -4.42 1.41
N GLU A 110 -2.94 -5.58 1.64
CA GLU A 110 -3.64 -6.86 1.70
C GLU A 110 -3.20 -7.64 2.93
N LEU A 111 -4.12 -8.40 3.55
CA LEU A 111 -3.75 -9.40 4.54
C LEU A 111 -3.09 -10.58 3.86
N VAL A 112 -1.99 -11.08 4.43
CA VAL A 112 -1.24 -12.21 3.90
C VAL A 112 -1.27 -13.36 4.91
N LYS A 113 -1.61 -14.57 4.44
CA LYS A 113 -1.59 -15.81 5.24
C LYS A 113 -2.52 -15.84 6.47
N ILE A 114 -3.33 -14.82 6.66
CA ILE A 114 -4.34 -14.73 7.72
C ILE A 114 -5.62 -14.26 7.04
N PRO A 115 -6.72 -15.03 7.10
CA PRO A 115 -7.88 -14.75 6.26
C PRO A 115 -8.70 -13.55 6.71
N THR A 116 -8.71 -13.23 8.01
CA THR A 116 -9.53 -12.12 8.54
C THR A 116 -8.79 -11.25 9.55
N TRP A 117 -9.25 -10.01 9.70
CA TRP A 117 -8.76 -9.08 10.70
C TRP A 117 -9.01 -9.57 12.13
N GLU A 118 -10.18 -10.17 12.39
CA GLU A 118 -10.54 -10.70 13.70
C GLU A 118 -9.56 -11.78 14.16
N GLU A 119 -9.23 -12.71 13.26
CA GLU A 119 -8.23 -13.74 13.56
C GLU A 119 -6.84 -13.15 13.78
N ALA A 120 -6.45 -12.19 12.96
CA ALA A 120 -5.17 -11.48 13.08
C ALA A 120 -5.04 -10.76 14.43
N LEU A 121 -6.06 -10.00 14.82
CA LEU A 121 -6.08 -9.28 16.10
C LEU A 121 -6.18 -10.22 17.31
N LYS A 122 -6.95 -11.31 17.22
CA LYS A 122 -7.05 -12.33 18.27
C LYS A 122 -5.69 -13.01 18.48
N LYS A 123 -5.05 -13.42 17.42
CA LYS A 123 -3.70 -14.01 17.43
C LYS A 123 -2.64 -13.00 17.86
N GLY A 124 -2.85 -11.71 17.62
CA GLY A 124 -1.87 -10.65 17.82
C GLY A 124 -0.77 -10.68 16.77
N GLU A 125 -1.11 -11.05 15.54
CA GLU A 125 -0.19 -11.13 14.43
C GLU A 125 -0.89 -10.64 13.16
N LEU A 126 -0.40 -9.53 12.59
CA LEU A 126 -0.80 -9.03 11.28
C LEU A 126 0.35 -9.26 10.30
N LYS A 127 0.04 -9.87 9.19
CA LYS A 127 0.93 -9.97 8.03
C LYS A 127 0.26 -9.23 6.91
N ILE A 128 0.91 -8.19 6.43
CA ILE A 128 0.35 -7.28 5.43
C ILE A 128 1.32 -7.12 4.27
N MET A 129 0.79 -7.14 3.07
CA MET A 129 1.48 -6.69 1.87
C MET A 129 1.17 -5.21 1.68
N LEU A 130 2.18 -4.35 1.68
CA LEU A 130 2.02 -2.92 1.44
C LEU A 130 2.38 -2.58 -0.01
N TYR A 131 1.55 -1.74 -0.62
CA TYR A 131 1.69 -1.21 -1.97
C TYR A 131 1.75 0.32 -1.92
N GLY A 132 2.71 0.83 -1.17
CA GLY A 132 2.97 2.26 -1.04
C GLY A 132 4.05 2.77 -1.97
N LYS A 133 4.29 4.05 -1.94
CA LYS A 133 5.43 4.66 -2.62
C LYS A 133 6.74 4.33 -1.91
N ARG A 134 6.78 4.48 -0.59
CA ARG A 134 7.95 4.21 0.26
C ARG A 134 7.91 2.82 0.87
N LEU A 135 6.75 2.34 1.32
CA LEU A 135 6.60 1.04 1.95
C LEU A 135 6.03 0.02 0.98
N ARG A 136 6.81 -1.03 0.72
CA ARG A 136 6.47 -2.09 -0.23
C ARG A 136 6.78 -3.46 0.31
N GLY A 137 6.02 -4.45 -0.19
CA GLY A 137 6.22 -5.84 0.15
C GLY A 137 5.60 -6.23 1.49
N GLU A 138 5.96 -7.41 1.97
CA GLU A 138 5.36 -8.02 3.17
C GLU A 138 5.97 -7.45 4.46
N TRP A 139 5.09 -6.97 5.35
CA TRP A 139 5.43 -6.45 6.67
C TRP A 139 4.66 -7.20 7.75
N HIS A 140 5.27 -7.34 8.91
CA HIS A 140 4.67 -8.01 10.04
C HIS A 140 4.50 -7.05 11.22
N LEU A 141 3.33 -7.13 11.86
CA LEU A 141 3.05 -6.54 13.15
C LEU A 141 2.73 -7.66 14.14
N VAL A 142 3.52 -7.81 15.17
CA VAL A 142 3.37 -8.87 16.18
C VAL A 142 3.25 -8.27 17.56
N ARG A 143 2.13 -8.58 18.25
CA ARG A 143 1.86 -8.09 19.60
C ARG A 143 2.85 -8.73 20.58
N THR A 144 3.44 -7.90 21.44
CA THR A 144 4.35 -8.36 22.49
C THR A 144 3.63 -8.49 23.83
N LYS A 145 4.27 -9.22 24.76
CA LYS A 145 3.79 -9.34 26.15
C LYS A 145 4.32 -8.24 27.07
N GLN A 146 5.18 -7.34 26.56
CA GLN A 146 5.87 -6.34 27.38
C GLN A 146 4.93 -5.24 27.90
N ALA A 147 3.97 -4.82 27.07
CA ALA A 147 2.95 -3.87 27.45
C ALA A 147 1.67 -4.10 26.64
N LYS A 148 0.53 -3.64 27.17
CA LYS A 148 -0.83 -3.89 26.64
C LYS A 148 -0.97 -3.55 25.15
N ASN A 149 -0.36 -2.46 24.69
CA ASN A 149 -0.47 -1.94 23.32
C ASN A 149 0.83 -2.05 22.53
N SER A 150 1.79 -2.83 23.02
CA SER A 150 3.10 -2.95 22.41
C SER A 150 3.11 -4.03 21.33
N TRP A 151 3.58 -3.64 20.14
CA TRP A 151 3.76 -4.50 18.97
C TRP A 151 5.17 -4.32 18.42
N LEU A 152 5.64 -5.28 17.65
CA LEU A 152 6.86 -5.19 16.85
C LEU A 152 6.47 -5.14 15.38
N LEU A 153 6.97 -4.12 14.69
CA LEU A 153 6.87 -3.97 13.25
C LEU A 153 8.20 -4.33 12.61
N PHE A 154 8.18 -5.19 11.60
CA PHE A 154 9.40 -5.56 10.85
C PHE A 154 9.08 -6.03 9.44
N LYS A 155 10.08 -5.90 8.57
CA LYS A 155 10.04 -6.35 7.18
C LYS A 155 10.14 -7.87 7.09
N SER A 156 9.32 -8.51 6.28
CA SER A 156 9.50 -9.91 5.89
C SER A 156 10.67 -10.05 4.89
N LYS A 157 11.22 -11.26 4.81
CA LYS A 157 12.18 -11.58 3.75
C LYS A 157 11.44 -11.76 2.43
N ASP A 158 11.54 -10.77 1.58
CA ASP A 158 11.01 -10.77 0.21
C ASP A 158 11.95 -10.00 -0.72
N ARG A 159 11.56 -9.82 -1.98
CA ARG A 159 12.35 -9.09 -2.99
C ARG A 159 12.61 -7.61 -2.65
N PHE A 160 11.84 -7.04 -1.73
CA PHE A 160 11.99 -5.67 -1.27
C PHE A 160 12.84 -5.58 0.01
N SER A 161 13.20 -6.71 0.64
CA SER A 161 13.97 -6.70 1.88
C SER A 161 15.47 -6.49 1.61
N GLY A 162 16.13 -5.75 2.49
CA GLY A 162 17.57 -5.52 2.47
C GLY A 162 17.93 -4.14 3.00
N PRO A 163 19.15 -3.98 3.58
CA PRO A 163 19.60 -2.69 4.10
C PRO A 163 19.73 -1.62 3.00
N ASP A 164 20.03 -2.01 1.76
CA ASP A 164 20.13 -1.10 0.62
C ASP A 164 18.79 -0.44 0.27
N ARG A 165 17.69 -1.04 0.71
CA ARG A 165 16.34 -0.52 0.47
C ARG A 165 15.92 0.55 1.47
N ASP A 166 16.63 0.75 2.56
CA ASP A 166 16.37 1.85 3.50
C ASP A 166 16.53 3.23 2.83
N SER A 167 17.29 3.31 1.75
CA SER A 167 17.35 4.51 0.88
C SER A 167 15.98 4.91 0.34
N LEU A 168 15.06 3.95 0.08
CA LEU A 168 13.69 4.23 -0.36
C LEU A 168 12.89 5.00 0.69
N LEU A 169 13.24 4.88 1.97
CA LEU A 169 12.56 5.57 3.07
C LEU A 169 12.87 7.08 3.10
N GLY A 170 14.00 7.49 2.53
CA GLY A 170 14.46 8.88 2.49
C GLY A 170 14.34 9.59 1.16
N VAL A 171 13.96 8.88 0.09
CA VAL A 171 13.89 9.45 -1.26
C VAL A 171 12.75 10.47 -1.34
N ASP A 172 13.05 11.63 -1.91
CA ASP A 172 12.03 12.56 -2.38
C ASP A 172 11.37 11.94 -3.61
N LEU A 173 10.10 11.60 -3.52
CA LEU A 173 9.43 10.75 -4.51
C LEU A 173 9.08 11.47 -5.81
N ASP A 174 9.22 12.79 -5.84
CA ASP A 174 9.04 13.56 -7.06
C ASP A 174 10.17 13.31 -8.08
N ASP A 175 11.36 12.87 -7.57
CA ASP A 175 12.52 12.54 -8.42
C ASP A 175 12.78 11.03 -8.61
N ALA A 176 12.05 10.16 -7.87
CA ALA A 176 12.21 8.71 -8.03
C ALA A 176 11.62 8.27 -9.38
N LYS A 177 12.48 8.23 -10.39
CA LYS A 177 12.13 7.59 -11.66
C LYS A 177 11.69 6.16 -11.38
N LEU A 178 10.48 5.83 -11.76
CA LEU A 178 9.84 4.50 -11.63
C LEU A 178 10.66 3.35 -12.25
N HIS A 179 11.71 3.69 -12.99
CA HIS A 179 12.64 2.76 -13.62
C HIS A 179 13.36 1.83 -12.63
N ASP A 180 13.59 2.27 -11.38
CA ASP A 180 14.23 1.42 -10.36
C ASP A 180 13.27 0.43 -9.70
N ILE A 181 11.98 0.50 -10.04
CA ILE A 181 10.96 -0.46 -9.63
C ILE A 181 10.75 -1.52 -10.71
N ALA A 182 11.53 -1.45 -11.76
CA ALA A 182 11.50 -2.48 -12.79
C ALA A 182 11.61 -3.84 -12.11
N LEU A 183 10.47 -4.50 -12.00
CA LEU A 183 10.47 -5.92 -11.76
C LEU A 183 11.37 -6.51 -12.85
N PRO A 184 12.36 -7.34 -12.52
CA PRO A 184 13.13 -8.03 -13.55
C PRO A 184 12.26 -9.12 -14.17
N MET A 185 11.07 -8.75 -14.65
CA MET A 185 10.17 -9.64 -15.35
C MET A 185 10.31 -9.33 -16.83
N GLN A 186 10.86 -10.29 -17.53
CA GLN A 186 10.76 -10.34 -18.97
C GLN A 186 9.48 -11.09 -19.35
N PRO A 187 8.84 -10.75 -20.47
CA PRO A 187 7.75 -11.54 -21.00
C PRO A 187 8.18 -13.02 -21.11
N MET A 188 7.36 -13.94 -20.67
CA MET A 188 7.64 -15.35 -20.86
C MET A 188 7.79 -15.63 -22.34
N VAL A 189 8.92 -16.21 -22.72
CA VAL A 189 9.14 -16.70 -24.09
C VAL A 189 8.46 -18.06 -24.17
N HIS A 190 7.57 -18.26 -25.15
CA HIS A 190 6.95 -19.57 -25.37
C HIS A 190 8.02 -20.57 -25.82
N SER A 191 7.99 -21.78 -25.27
CA SER A 191 8.70 -22.91 -25.82
C SER A 191 7.88 -23.50 -26.97
N ALA A 192 8.54 -23.87 -28.07
CA ALA A 192 7.90 -24.52 -29.23
C ALA A 192 7.56 -26.00 -28.92
N GLU A 193 7.02 -26.32 -27.75
CA GLU A 193 6.56 -27.66 -27.43
C GLU A 193 5.23 -27.95 -28.14
N ARG A 194 5.15 -29.09 -28.78
CA ARG A 194 3.90 -29.57 -29.39
C ARG A 194 2.96 -30.00 -28.27
N ALA A 195 2.05 -29.13 -27.87
CA ALA A 195 0.98 -29.48 -26.95
C ALA A 195 -0.04 -30.42 -27.61
N THR A 196 -0.44 -31.45 -26.89
CA THR A 196 -1.60 -32.25 -27.29
C THR A 196 -2.86 -31.56 -26.83
N PHE A 197 -3.75 -31.15 -27.74
CA PHE A 197 -5.01 -30.45 -27.49
C PHE A 197 -5.99 -31.17 -26.56
N ARG A 198 -5.65 -32.31 -25.99
CA ARG A 198 -6.51 -33.14 -25.13
C ARG A 198 -6.12 -33.13 -23.66
N ASP A 199 -5.05 -32.44 -23.29
CA ASP A 199 -4.61 -32.38 -21.90
C ASP A 199 -5.37 -31.26 -21.16
N PRO A 200 -6.16 -31.54 -20.11
CA PRO A 200 -6.95 -30.56 -19.38
C PRO A 200 -6.10 -29.52 -18.60
N ARG A 201 -4.78 -29.71 -18.54
CA ARG A 201 -3.85 -28.75 -17.93
C ARG A 201 -3.50 -27.58 -18.84
N TRP A 202 -3.85 -27.63 -20.13
CA TRP A 202 -3.61 -26.56 -21.07
C TRP A 202 -4.78 -25.58 -21.13
N LEU A 203 -4.45 -24.31 -21.08
CA LEU A 203 -5.36 -23.22 -21.40
C LEU A 203 -5.01 -22.73 -22.82
N PHE A 204 -6.04 -22.54 -23.62
CA PHE A 204 -5.91 -22.03 -24.98
C PHE A 204 -6.49 -20.62 -25.04
N GLU A 205 -5.73 -19.72 -25.58
CA GLU A 205 -6.13 -18.33 -25.80
C GLU A 205 -6.06 -17.99 -27.29
N MET A 206 -6.85 -17.01 -27.73
CA MET A 206 -6.72 -16.51 -29.09
C MET A 206 -5.37 -15.80 -29.25
N GLU A 207 -4.64 -16.17 -30.29
CA GLU A 207 -3.43 -15.46 -30.68
C GLU A 207 -3.79 -14.16 -31.41
N PHE A 208 -3.34 -13.05 -30.87
CA PHE A 208 -3.45 -11.76 -31.54
C PHE A 208 -2.13 -11.44 -32.23
N ALA A 209 -2.20 -11.11 -33.52
CA ALA A 209 -1.04 -10.58 -34.24
C ALA A 209 -0.68 -9.20 -33.67
N GLY A 210 0.46 -9.09 -33.00
CA GLY A 210 0.86 -7.85 -32.35
C GLY A 210 2.24 -7.93 -31.75
N ARG A 211 2.61 -6.90 -30.99
CA ARG A 211 3.88 -6.83 -30.29
C ARG A 211 3.68 -7.15 -28.82
N ARG A 212 4.28 -8.24 -28.35
CA ARG A 212 4.19 -8.59 -26.91
C ARG A 212 4.82 -7.48 -26.07
N THR A 213 4.15 -7.09 -25.03
CA THR A 213 4.58 -6.03 -24.13
C THR A 213 4.19 -6.31 -22.70
N LEU A 214 5.01 -5.87 -21.77
CA LEU A 214 4.62 -5.70 -20.39
C LEU A 214 4.14 -4.26 -20.21
N ALA A 215 2.90 -4.11 -19.71
CA ALA A 215 2.36 -2.84 -19.30
C ALA A 215 2.49 -2.73 -17.79
N GLN A 216 3.19 -1.73 -17.32
CA GLN A 216 3.31 -1.44 -15.90
C GLN A 216 2.53 -0.18 -15.58
N LYS A 217 1.60 -0.27 -14.62
CA LYS A 217 1.02 0.87 -13.95
C LYS A 217 1.67 1.01 -12.59
N ALA A 218 2.13 2.20 -12.25
CA ALA A 218 2.64 2.49 -10.91
C ALA A 218 2.34 3.95 -10.57
N PHE A 219 1.53 4.14 -9.52
CA PHE A 219 1.20 5.45 -8.94
C PHE A 219 0.74 6.52 -9.95
N GLY A 220 -0.09 6.11 -10.89
CA GLY A 220 -0.64 7.00 -11.93
C GLY A 220 0.18 7.07 -13.21
N GLU A 221 1.40 6.58 -13.21
CA GLU A 221 2.20 6.44 -14.42
C GLU A 221 2.02 5.07 -15.07
N VAL A 222 2.07 5.07 -16.41
CA VAL A 222 1.95 3.86 -17.24
C VAL A 222 3.14 3.79 -18.17
N THR A 223 3.81 2.64 -18.18
CA THR A 223 4.91 2.33 -19.13
C THR A 223 4.61 1.06 -19.91
N LEU A 224 5.15 0.97 -21.11
CA LEU A 224 5.09 -0.22 -21.97
C LEU A 224 6.50 -0.60 -22.41
N THR A 225 6.87 -1.87 -22.26
CA THR A 225 8.21 -2.33 -22.70
C THR A 225 8.41 -2.25 -24.21
N ALA A 226 7.33 -2.27 -24.98
CA ALA A 226 7.36 -2.25 -26.43
C ALA A 226 7.44 -0.83 -27.04
N LEU A 227 7.18 0.22 -26.27
CA LEU A 227 7.09 1.60 -26.77
C LEU A 227 7.74 2.56 -25.78
N GLU A 228 8.51 3.53 -26.32
CA GLU A 228 9.05 4.63 -25.51
C GLU A 228 7.95 5.59 -25.01
N LYS A 229 6.89 5.74 -25.79
CA LYS A 229 5.76 6.63 -25.46
C LYS A 229 4.45 5.87 -25.48
N VAL A 230 3.74 5.88 -24.36
CA VAL A 230 2.46 5.19 -24.21
C VAL A 230 1.36 5.96 -24.94
N PRO A 231 0.57 5.31 -25.81
CA PRO A 231 -0.58 5.96 -26.43
C PRO A 231 -1.61 6.42 -25.38
N PRO A 232 -2.20 7.62 -25.51
CA PRO A 232 -3.09 8.19 -24.51
C PRO A 232 -4.30 7.29 -24.17
N ARG A 233 -4.85 6.57 -25.15
CA ARG A 233 -5.97 5.64 -24.94
C ARG A 233 -5.58 4.45 -24.04
N ILE A 234 -4.37 3.92 -24.20
CA ILE A 234 -3.85 2.83 -23.36
C ILE A 234 -3.58 3.34 -21.95
N ALA A 235 -2.90 4.48 -21.83
CA ALA A 235 -2.67 5.11 -20.54
C ALA A 235 -3.97 5.37 -19.78
N ALA A 236 -5.00 5.93 -20.44
CA ALA A 236 -6.30 6.18 -19.85
C ALA A 236 -7.05 4.88 -19.47
N GLY A 237 -6.90 3.81 -20.24
CA GLY A 237 -7.47 2.49 -19.93
C GLY A 237 -6.84 1.87 -18.70
N LEU A 238 -5.52 1.86 -18.66
CA LEU A 238 -4.74 1.29 -17.53
C LEU A 238 -4.88 2.14 -16.25
N ALA A 239 -5.07 3.45 -16.39
CA ALA A 239 -5.35 4.33 -15.25
C ALA A 239 -6.62 3.95 -14.48
N LYS A 240 -7.61 3.34 -15.16
CA LYS A 240 -8.88 2.89 -14.55
C LYS A 240 -8.73 1.61 -13.71
N LEU A 241 -7.62 0.91 -13.78
CA LEU A 241 -7.37 -0.22 -12.88
C LEU A 241 -7.40 0.28 -11.43
N ARG A 242 -8.11 -0.43 -10.56
CA ARG A 242 -8.25 -0.06 -9.14
C ARG A 242 -6.95 -0.16 -8.35
N SER A 243 -5.99 -0.96 -8.83
CA SER A 243 -4.68 -1.08 -8.19
C SER A 243 -3.78 0.11 -8.53
N ASP A 244 -3.06 0.65 -7.56
CA ASP A 244 -2.02 1.66 -7.77
C ASP A 244 -0.77 1.09 -8.46
N VAL A 245 -0.55 -0.22 -8.32
CA VAL A 245 0.55 -0.94 -9.00
C VAL A 245 -0.02 -2.17 -9.69
N ALA A 246 0.21 -2.26 -11.00
CA ALA A 246 -0.17 -3.42 -11.79
C ALA A 246 0.89 -3.71 -12.84
N LEU A 247 1.12 -5.00 -13.09
CA LEU A 247 1.91 -5.49 -14.21
C LEU A 247 1.05 -6.42 -15.05
N LEU A 248 0.88 -6.09 -16.31
CA LEU A 248 0.10 -6.84 -17.28
C LEU A 248 1.02 -7.35 -18.37
N ASP A 249 0.97 -8.63 -18.64
CA ASP A 249 1.57 -9.22 -19.83
C ASP A 249 0.51 -9.35 -20.92
N GLY A 250 0.79 -8.87 -22.12
CA GLY A 250 -0.19 -8.85 -23.19
C GLY A 250 0.39 -8.51 -24.56
N MET A 251 -0.50 -8.49 -25.54
CA MET A 251 -0.16 -8.11 -26.91
C MET A 251 -0.61 -6.69 -27.21
N LEU A 252 0.29 -5.88 -27.68
CA LEU A 252 -0.02 -4.56 -28.24
C LEU A 252 -0.47 -4.75 -29.67
N VAL A 253 -1.73 -4.50 -29.94
CA VAL A 253 -2.38 -4.72 -31.23
C VAL A 253 -2.85 -3.37 -31.78
N ALA A 254 -2.61 -3.12 -33.06
CA ALA A 254 -3.25 -2.02 -33.76
C ALA A 254 -4.60 -2.51 -34.30
N THR A 255 -5.68 -1.80 -34.03
CA THR A 255 -6.99 -2.10 -34.53
C THR A 255 -7.48 -0.99 -35.47
N ASP A 256 -8.28 -1.35 -36.46
CA ASP A 256 -9.03 -0.39 -37.26
C ASP A 256 -10.13 0.30 -36.45
N GLN A 257 -10.96 1.11 -37.13
CA GLN A 257 -12.04 1.84 -36.49
C GLN A 257 -13.17 0.92 -35.96
N ASP A 258 -13.27 -0.28 -36.51
CA ASP A 258 -14.25 -1.32 -36.15
C ASP A 258 -13.70 -2.29 -35.07
N GLY A 259 -12.46 -2.07 -34.59
CA GLY A 259 -11.83 -2.89 -33.56
C GLY A 259 -11.23 -4.18 -34.08
N LYS A 260 -11.08 -4.36 -35.37
CA LYS A 260 -10.39 -5.52 -35.97
C LYS A 260 -8.87 -5.28 -35.98
N ALA A 261 -8.12 -6.32 -35.54
CA ALA A 261 -6.66 -6.34 -35.55
C ALA A 261 -6.11 -6.79 -36.90
#